data_199bb9aad7a056ce2acf52cbd6daeb72
#
_entry.id   199bb9aad7a056ce2acf52cbd6daeb72
#
_cell.length_a   1.000
_cell.length_b   1.000
_cell.length_c   1.000
_cell.angle_alpha   90.00
_cell.angle_beta   90.00
_cell.angle_gamma   90.00
#
_symmetry.space_group_name_H-M   'P 1'
#
loop_
_entity.id
_entity.type
_entity.pdbx_description
1 polymer ?
#
loop_
_entity_poly.entity_id
_entity_poly.type
_entity_poly.pdbx_seq_one_letter_code
_entity_poly.pdbx_strand_id
1 'polypeptide(L)'
;MSSERLFSYGTLQLDSVQQATFGRLLTGTPDVLAGFELRPLPIEDEYVIAVSGKSEHTIAAFTGRDSDEVPGTVFEVSLDELHRADEYEVEPCRRVSVVLQSGRRAWVYVDGRNVAISA
;
A
#
# COMPACT_ATOMS: atom_id res chain seq x y z
N MET A 1 19.78 -11.99 -5.32
CA MET A 1 19.03 -10.80 -4.88
C MET A 1 17.56 -11.06 -5.00
N SER A 2 16.87 -10.95 -3.90
CA SER A 2 15.42 -11.07 -3.93
C SER A 2 14.83 -9.70 -4.22
N SER A 3 13.86 -9.65 -5.12
CA SER A 3 13.03 -8.46 -5.29
C SER A 3 11.63 -8.80 -4.79
N GLU A 4 11.00 -7.81 -4.17
CA GLU A 4 9.66 -7.93 -3.65
C GLU A 4 8.72 -7.10 -4.51
N ARG A 5 7.44 -7.43 -4.48
CA ARG A 5 6.41 -6.62 -5.14
C ARG A 5 5.55 -5.97 -4.09
N LEU A 6 5.36 -4.66 -4.24
CA LEU A 6 4.54 -3.86 -3.33
C LEU A 6 3.44 -3.19 -4.14
N PHE A 7 2.19 -3.53 -3.85
CA PHE A 7 1.04 -2.89 -4.46
C PHE A 7 0.63 -1.69 -3.63
N SER A 8 0.55 -0.53 -4.25
CA SER A 8 0.10 0.69 -3.59
C SER A 8 -1.11 1.27 -4.30
N TYR A 9 -2.08 1.66 -3.51
CA TYR A 9 -3.29 2.37 -3.99
C TYR A 9 -3.34 3.79 -3.44
N GLY A 10 -2.34 4.20 -2.67
CA GLY A 10 -2.33 5.47 -1.95
C GLY A 10 -1.06 6.27 -2.18
N THR A 11 -0.60 6.93 -1.12
CA THR A 11 0.46 7.95 -1.22
C THR A 11 1.84 7.40 -1.57
N LEU A 12 2.10 6.10 -1.40
CA LEU A 12 3.36 5.51 -1.89
C LEU A 12 3.50 5.59 -3.41
N GLN A 13 2.43 5.93 -4.13
CA GLN A 13 2.48 6.19 -5.56
C GLN A 13 3.00 7.59 -5.89
N LEU A 14 3.08 8.49 -4.91
CA LEU A 14 3.52 9.87 -5.12
C LEU A 14 5.05 9.95 -5.19
N ASP A 15 5.56 10.73 -6.13
CA ASP A 15 7.00 10.94 -6.30
C ASP A 15 7.66 11.45 -5.02
N SER A 16 7.03 12.40 -4.33
CA SER A 16 7.57 12.97 -3.09
C SER A 16 7.73 11.91 -2.01
N VAL A 17 6.76 11.00 -1.90
CA VAL A 17 6.79 9.94 -0.90
C VAL A 17 7.85 8.90 -1.27
N GLN A 18 7.96 8.56 -2.55
CA GLN A 18 8.97 7.60 -3.01
C GLN A 18 10.38 8.11 -2.75
N GLN A 19 10.66 9.39 -3.09
CA GLN A 19 11.97 9.98 -2.83
C GLN A 19 12.30 10.02 -1.34
N ALA A 20 11.34 10.41 -0.51
CA ALA A 20 11.56 10.50 0.94
C ALA A 20 11.73 9.12 1.58
N THR A 21 11.01 8.12 1.09
CA THR A 21 10.98 6.79 1.70
C THR A 21 12.08 5.89 1.16
N PHE A 22 12.32 5.92 -0.15
CA PHE A 22 13.24 4.99 -0.82
C PHE A 22 14.48 5.67 -1.38
N GLY A 23 14.49 6.99 -1.48
CA GLY A 23 15.59 7.75 -2.07
C GLY A 23 15.63 7.62 -3.60
N ARG A 24 14.58 7.15 -4.23
CA ARG A 24 14.49 6.99 -5.68
C ARG A 24 13.03 6.92 -6.11
N LEU A 25 12.78 7.08 -7.39
CA LEU A 25 11.47 6.81 -7.98
C LEU A 25 11.38 5.32 -8.36
N LEU A 26 10.23 4.73 -8.11
CA LEU A 26 10.02 3.31 -8.38
C LEU A 26 9.41 3.10 -9.76
N THR A 27 9.71 1.96 -10.36
CA THR A 27 9.07 1.53 -11.60
C THR A 27 7.86 0.67 -11.23
N GLY A 28 6.70 1.00 -11.79
CA GLY A 28 5.46 0.30 -11.45
C GLY A 28 4.63 -0.09 -12.64
N THR A 29 3.70 -1.00 -12.40
CA THR A 29 2.75 -1.51 -13.39
C THR A 29 1.34 -1.44 -12.79
N PRO A 30 0.34 -0.93 -13.53
CA PRO A 30 -1.04 -0.91 -13.03
C PRO A 30 -1.55 -2.31 -12.72
N ASP A 31 -2.32 -2.42 -11.64
CA ASP A 31 -2.96 -3.68 -11.24
C ASP A 31 -4.19 -3.36 -10.39
N VAL A 32 -4.90 -4.39 -9.95
CA VAL A 32 -6.14 -4.24 -9.21
C VAL A 32 -6.19 -5.23 -8.05
N LEU A 33 -6.62 -4.73 -6.90
CA LEU A 33 -6.85 -5.54 -5.70
C LEU A 33 -8.36 -5.78 -5.55
N ALA A 34 -8.80 -7.01 -5.79
CA ALA A 34 -10.21 -7.39 -5.64
C ALA A 34 -10.52 -7.80 -4.21
N GLY A 35 -11.75 -7.62 -3.78
CA GLY A 35 -12.21 -8.03 -2.45
C GLY A 35 -11.97 -7.00 -1.37
N PHE A 36 -11.66 -5.76 -1.75
CA PHE A 36 -11.38 -4.66 -0.83
C PHE A 36 -12.10 -3.40 -1.29
N GLU A 37 -12.36 -2.50 -0.35
CA GLU A 37 -12.88 -1.16 -0.64
C GLU A 37 -12.00 -0.12 0.04
N LEU A 38 -11.97 1.09 -0.50
CA LEU A 38 -11.23 2.20 0.10
C LEU A 38 -12.10 2.93 1.13
N ARG A 39 -11.49 3.27 2.26
CA ARG A 39 -12.11 4.07 3.31
C ARG A 39 -11.17 5.21 3.67
N PRO A 40 -11.70 6.37 4.13
CA PRO A 40 -10.82 7.46 4.57
C PRO A 40 -10.08 7.09 5.84
N LEU A 41 -8.84 7.57 5.94
CA LEU A 41 -7.99 7.38 7.11
C LEU A 41 -7.34 8.72 7.45
N PRO A 42 -7.78 9.40 8.53
CA PRO A 42 -7.12 10.64 8.97
C PRO A 42 -5.71 10.33 9.44
N ILE A 43 -4.77 11.22 9.10
CA ILE A 43 -3.36 11.06 9.45
C ILE A 43 -2.99 12.12 10.48
N GLU A 44 -2.40 11.68 11.59
CA GLU A 44 -1.94 12.59 12.65
C GLU A 44 -0.41 12.70 12.70
N ASP A 45 0.30 11.80 12.03
CA ASP A 45 1.76 11.81 11.98
C ASP A 45 2.24 12.98 11.13
N GLU A 46 2.91 13.95 11.76
CA GLU A 46 3.35 15.18 11.09
C GLU A 46 4.36 14.90 9.98
N TYR A 47 5.21 13.89 10.13
CA TYR A 47 6.17 13.52 9.09
C TYR A 47 5.45 13.03 7.85
N VAL A 48 4.47 12.15 8.02
CA VAL A 48 3.70 11.58 6.91
C VAL A 48 2.92 12.69 6.19
N ILE A 49 2.32 13.62 6.94
CA ILE A 49 1.61 14.77 6.36
C ILE A 49 2.57 15.63 5.56
N ALA A 50 3.75 15.93 6.11
CA ALA A 50 4.73 16.78 5.45
C ALA A 50 5.23 16.16 4.14
N VAL A 51 5.48 14.85 4.13
CA VAL A 51 6.02 14.16 2.96
C VAL A 51 4.96 13.95 1.88
N SER A 52 3.74 13.58 2.27
CA SER A 52 2.67 13.30 1.31
C SER A 52 1.88 14.54 0.90
N GLY A 53 1.92 15.60 1.73
CA GLY A 53 1.11 16.81 1.52
C GLY A 53 -0.36 16.61 1.84
N LYS A 54 -0.73 15.51 2.50
CA LYS A 54 -2.13 15.16 2.78
C LYS A 54 -2.32 14.81 4.25
N SER A 55 -3.36 15.36 4.87
CA SER A 55 -3.76 15.01 6.23
C SER A 55 -4.79 13.88 6.28
N GLU A 56 -5.30 13.46 5.12
CA GLU A 56 -6.20 12.32 5.03
C GLU A 56 -5.73 11.42 3.90
N HIS A 57 -5.56 10.15 4.23
CA HIS A 57 -5.23 9.11 3.25
C HIS A 57 -6.43 8.19 3.07
N THR A 58 -6.31 7.21 2.19
CA THR A 58 -7.28 6.13 2.08
C THR A 58 -6.65 4.85 2.59
N ILE A 59 -7.48 3.94 3.07
CA ILE A 59 -7.05 2.62 3.52
C ILE A 59 -7.96 1.57 2.91
N ALA A 60 -7.37 0.47 2.43
CA ALA A 60 -8.13 -0.64 1.87
C ALA A 60 -8.64 -1.53 2.99
N ALA A 61 -9.94 -1.77 3.00
CA ALA A 61 -10.59 -2.63 3.98
C ALA A 61 -11.15 -3.87 3.29
N PHE A 62 -10.87 -5.04 3.84
CA PHE A 62 -11.33 -6.31 3.27
C PHE A 62 -12.85 -6.42 3.35
N THR A 63 -13.49 -6.72 2.22
CA THR A 63 -14.95 -6.95 2.15
C THR A 63 -15.29 -8.38 1.77
N GLY A 64 -14.37 -9.07 1.07
CA GLY A 64 -14.62 -10.41 0.56
C GLY A 64 -15.54 -10.46 -0.66
N ARG A 65 -15.97 -9.30 -1.17
CA ARG A 65 -16.84 -9.24 -2.36
C ARG A 65 -15.99 -9.06 -3.60
N ASP A 66 -16.09 -9.98 -4.55
CA ASP A 66 -15.30 -9.93 -5.79
C ASP A 66 -15.61 -8.68 -6.63
N SER A 67 -16.80 -8.10 -6.45
CA SER A 67 -17.19 -6.88 -7.15
C SER A 67 -16.51 -5.62 -6.61
N ASP A 68 -15.94 -5.68 -5.41
CA ASP A 68 -15.18 -4.56 -4.85
C ASP A 68 -13.75 -4.63 -5.37
N GLU A 69 -13.27 -3.53 -5.93
CA GLU A 69 -11.94 -3.47 -6.54
C GLU A 69 -11.26 -2.17 -6.16
N VAL A 70 -9.95 -2.27 -5.93
CA VAL A 70 -9.11 -1.11 -5.64
C VAL A 70 -8.02 -1.05 -6.71
N PRO A 71 -8.05 -0.06 -7.61
CA PRO A 71 -6.97 0.09 -8.58
C PRO A 71 -5.73 0.70 -7.93
N GLY A 72 -4.58 0.33 -8.45
CA GLY A 72 -3.31 0.85 -7.94
C GLY A 72 -2.16 0.44 -8.84
N THR A 73 -0.96 0.43 -8.25
CA THR A 73 0.27 0.17 -8.98
C THR A 73 1.13 -0.82 -8.20
N VAL A 74 1.66 -1.81 -8.91
CA VAL A 74 2.63 -2.76 -8.35
C VAL A 74 4.02 -2.23 -8.64
N PHE A 75 4.82 -2.08 -7.59
CA PHE A 75 6.21 -1.65 -7.69
C PHE A 75 7.14 -2.80 -7.32
N GLU A 76 8.31 -2.84 -7.98
CA GLU A 76 9.37 -3.75 -7.56
C GLU A 76 10.27 -3.01 -6.57
N VAL A 77 10.46 -3.62 -5.41
CA VAL A 77 11.24 -3.03 -4.33
C VAL A 77 12.18 -4.09 -3.76
N SER A 78 13.25 -3.64 -3.10
CA SER A 78 14.11 -4.53 -2.35
C SER A 78 13.49 -4.83 -0.98
N LEU A 79 14.01 -5.84 -0.28
CA LEU A 79 13.54 -6.14 1.07
C LEU A 79 13.80 -4.96 2.02
N ASP A 80 14.93 -4.28 1.87
CA ASP A 80 15.25 -3.07 2.63
C ASP A 80 14.21 -1.97 2.39
N GLU A 81 13.84 -1.77 1.12
CA GLU A 81 12.83 -0.77 0.76
C GLU A 81 11.47 -1.14 1.33
N LEU A 82 11.15 -2.42 1.35
CA LEU A 82 9.89 -2.88 1.95
C LEU A 82 9.85 -2.54 3.45
N HIS A 83 10.96 -2.70 4.15
CA HIS A 83 11.06 -2.33 5.56
C HIS A 83 10.91 -0.83 5.76
N ARG A 84 11.42 0.00 4.84
CA ARG A 84 11.25 1.44 4.89
C ARG A 84 9.80 1.83 4.66
N ALA A 85 9.10 1.13 3.77
CA ALA A 85 7.68 1.34 3.58
C ALA A 85 6.88 1.01 4.86
N ASP A 86 7.28 -0.06 5.57
CA ASP A 86 6.67 -0.40 6.86
C ASP A 86 6.79 0.76 7.86
N GLU A 87 7.91 1.49 7.84
CA GLU A 87 8.11 2.63 8.73
C GLU A 87 7.28 3.85 8.34
N TYR A 88 7.04 4.02 7.04
CA TYR A 88 6.22 5.12 6.55
C TYR A 88 4.74 4.92 6.87
N GLU A 89 4.24 3.69 6.73
CA GLU A 89 2.83 3.40 6.91
C GLU A 89 2.44 3.52 8.38
N VAL A 90 1.27 4.15 8.62
CA VAL A 90 0.80 4.45 9.98
C VAL A 90 -0.20 3.40 10.44
N GLU A 91 -0.39 3.31 11.76
CA GLU A 91 -1.46 2.53 12.32
C GLU A 91 -2.81 3.08 11.85
N PRO A 92 -3.81 2.26 11.56
CA PRO A 92 -3.90 0.81 11.80
C PRO A 92 -3.50 -0.06 10.61
N CYS A 93 -2.64 0.45 9.71
CA CYS A 93 -2.24 -0.29 8.52
C CYS A 93 -1.42 -1.54 8.88
N ARG A 94 -1.70 -2.61 8.16
CA ARG A 94 -1.00 -3.87 8.32
C ARG A 94 -0.61 -4.40 6.94
N ARG A 95 0.65 -4.83 6.79
CA ARG A 95 1.14 -5.39 5.54
C ARG A 95 0.77 -6.86 5.43
N VAL A 96 0.10 -7.23 4.35
CA VAL A 96 -0.31 -8.61 4.07
C VAL A 96 0.08 -8.99 2.64
N SER A 97 0.17 -10.29 2.39
CA SER A 97 0.43 -10.81 1.05
C SER A 97 -0.90 -11.16 0.39
N VAL A 98 -1.08 -10.72 -0.85
CA VAL A 98 -2.31 -10.96 -1.61
C VAL A 98 -1.97 -11.41 -3.03
N VAL A 99 -2.96 -11.99 -3.72
CA VAL A 99 -2.87 -12.24 -5.16
C VAL A 99 -3.76 -11.19 -5.83
N LEU A 100 -3.16 -10.39 -6.71
CA LEU A 100 -3.86 -9.33 -7.43
C LEU A 100 -4.67 -9.91 -8.59
N GLN A 101 -5.52 -9.08 -9.18
CA GLN A 101 -6.38 -9.51 -10.29
C GLN A 101 -5.58 -10.06 -11.47
N SER A 102 -4.37 -9.56 -11.69
CA SER A 102 -3.47 -10.05 -12.74
C SER A 102 -2.89 -11.43 -12.47
N GLY A 103 -3.04 -11.95 -11.25
CA GLY A 103 -2.41 -13.18 -10.81
C GLY A 103 -1.07 -12.97 -10.11
N ARG A 104 -0.57 -11.73 -10.05
CA ARG A 104 0.68 -11.44 -9.33
C ARG A 104 0.46 -11.49 -7.84
N ARG A 105 1.43 -12.05 -7.12
CA ARG A 105 1.44 -11.98 -5.66
C ARG A 105 2.21 -10.73 -5.25
N ALA A 106 1.66 -9.96 -4.31
CA ALA A 106 2.27 -8.72 -3.85
C ALA A 106 1.95 -8.46 -2.39
N TRP A 107 2.78 -7.64 -1.76
CA TRP A 107 2.49 -7.09 -0.44
C TRP A 107 1.57 -5.87 -0.62
N VAL A 108 0.69 -5.66 0.33
CA VAL A 108 -0.18 -4.49 0.35
C VAL A 108 -0.47 -4.10 1.80
N TYR A 109 -0.63 -2.79 2.04
CA TYR A 109 -1.01 -2.29 3.36
C TYR A 109 -2.52 -2.14 3.40
N VAL A 110 -3.14 -2.79 4.37
CA VAL A 110 -4.59 -2.82 4.51
C VAL A 110 -4.98 -2.49 5.95
N ASP A 111 -6.27 -2.27 6.18
CA ASP A 111 -6.79 -1.99 7.51
C ASP A 111 -6.64 -3.23 8.39
N GLY A 112 -5.73 -3.14 9.36
CA GLY A 112 -5.46 -4.24 10.29
C GLY A 112 -6.60 -4.52 11.26
N ARG A 113 -7.58 -3.61 11.36
CA ARG A 113 -8.75 -3.80 12.20
C ARG A 113 -9.77 -4.73 11.55
N ASN A 114 -9.61 -5.01 10.26
CA ASN A 114 -10.51 -5.84 9.47
C ASN A 114 -9.72 -6.96 8.81
N VAL A 115 -9.26 -7.92 9.62
CA VAL A 115 -8.25 -8.92 9.24
C VAL A 115 -8.82 -10.28 8.88
N ALA A 116 -9.92 -10.32 8.17
CA ALA A 116 -10.51 -11.58 7.75
C ALA A 116 -9.66 -12.35 6.74
N ILE A 117 -8.64 -11.71 6.17
CA ILE A 117 -7.76 -12.32 5.17
C ILE A 117 -6.57 -13.05 5.76
N SER A 118 -6.33 -12.94 7.03
CA SER A 118 -5.22 -13.67 7.64
C SER A 118 -5.60 -15.14 7.73
N ALA A 119 -5.07 -15.87 6.87
CA ALA A 119 -5.30 -17.31 6.90
C ALA A 119 -4.39 -17.98 7.90
#